data_bb7816a6a7f200d619b2ae063f231b80
#
_entry.id   bb7816a6a7f200d619b2ae063f231b80
#
_cell.length_a   1.000
_cell.length_b   1.000
_cell.length_c   1.000
_cell.angle_alpha   90.00
_cell.angle_beta   90.00
_cell.angle_gamma   90.00
#
_symmetry.space_group_name_H-M   'P 1'
#
loop_
_entity.id
_entity.type
_entity.pdbx_description
1 polymer ?
#
loop_
_entity_poly.entity_id
_entity_poly.type
_entity_poly.pdbx_seq_one_letter_code
_entity_poly.pdbx_strand_id
1 'polypeptide(L)'
;DTNIAAQNAVTAAESLGLGSCYIGDIIEHCDTQREILGLPEYVKPVAMAVFGKPTQTQIERKKPPRFKLEDVVHENCYRKEQGAGEMIRMLKERQGLDDEAFDRWIMAFTKRKWNCDFSREMSRSAAQMIKEWCEGK
;
A
#
# COMPACT_ATOMS: atom_id res chain seq x y z
N ASP A 1 2.53 10.90 12.73
CA ASP A 1 3.97 11.26 12.81
C ASP A 1 4.88 10.19 12.22
N THR A 2 4.71 8.90 12.58
CA THR A 2 5.60 7.82 12.12
C THR A 2 5.74 7.75 10.59
N ASN A 3 4.64 7.84 9.86
CA ASN A 3 4.68 7.80 8.39
C ASN A 3 5.37 9.05 7.79
N ILE A 4 5.26 10.20 8.44
CA ILE A 4 5.96 11.42 8.03
C ILE A 4 7.47 11.25 8.24
N ALA A 5 7.88 10.71 9.37
CA ALA A 5 9.29 10.41 9.64
C ALA A 5 9.85 9.39 8.64
N ALA A 6 9.09 8.32 8.34
CA ALA A 6 9.48 7.33 7.34
C ALA A 6 9.63 7.96 5.95
N GLN A 7 8.72 8.86 5.54
CA GLN A 7 8.82 9.54 4.26
C GLN A 7 10.02 10.49 4.18
N ASN A 8 10.37 11.18 5.27
CA ASN A 8 11.59 11.98 5.32
C ASN A 8 12.84 11.10 5.15
N ALA A 9 12.88 9.93 5.78
CA ALA A 9 13.97 8.98 5.60
C ALA A 9 14.07 8.47 4.14
N VAL A 10 12.94 8.20 3.49
CA VAL A 10 12.87 7.82 2.06
C VAL A 10 13.45 8.94 1.19
N THR A 11 13.05 10.19 1.42
CA THR A 11 13.53 11.34 0.64
C THR A 11 15.03 11.55 0.83
N ALA A 12 15.52 11.43 2.07
CA ALA A 12 16.95 11.52 2.36
C ALA A 12 17.74 10.38 1.69
N ALA A 13 17.25 9.15 1.74
CA ALA A 13 17.88 8.01 1.10
C ALA A 13 17.97 8.18 -0.43
N GLU A 14 16.91 8.68 -1.06
CA GLU A 14 16.90 8.98 -2.50
C GLU A 14 17.96 10.02 -2.88
N SER A 15 18.14 11.06 -2.06
CA SER A 15 19.19 12.07 -2.29
C SER A 15 20.61 11.49 -2.22
N LEU A 16 20.79 10.35 -1.57
CA LEU A 16 22.04 9.61 -1.48
C LEU A 16 22.16 8.50 -2.54
N GLY A 17 21.23 8.42 -3.48
CA GLY A 17 21.20 7.39 -4.53
C GLY A 17 20.76 6.00 -4.05
N LEU A 18 20.09 5.93 -2.90
CA LEU A 18 19.49 4.69 -2.38
C LEU A 18 18.04 4.59 -2.83
N GLY A 19 17.63 3.37 -3.17
CA GLY A 19 16.23 3.02 -3.39
C GLY A 19 15.54 2.64 -2.09
N SER A 20 14.22 2.71 -2.09
CA SER A 20 13.40 2.34 -0.94
C SER A 20 12.12 1.61 -1.35
N CYS A 21 11.56 0.85 -0.43
CA CYS A 21 10.25 0.24 -0.59
C CYS A 21 9.52 0.23 0.76
N TYR A 22 8.27 0.68 0.77
CA TYR A 22 7.38 0.47 1.90
C TYR A 22 6.83 -0.96 1.88
N ILE A 23 6.88 -1.63 3.01
CA ILE A 23 6.37 -2.97 3.21
C ILE A 23 5.06 -2.88 3.98
N GLY A 24 3.94 -3.20 3.29
CA GLY A 24 2.60 -3.17 3.88
C GLY A 24 2.33 -4.32 4.85
N ASP A 25 3.01 -5.44 4.66
CA ASP A 25 2.80 -6.68 5.40
C ASP A 25 3.23 -6.60 6.88
N ILE A 26 3.85 -5.49 7.31
CA ILE A 26 4.18 -5.25 8.72
C ILE A 26 2.95 -5.24 9.64
N ILE A 27 1.76 -5.05 9.09
CA ILE A 27 0.50 -5.07 9.83
C ILE A 27 -0.05 -6.50 9.98
N GLU A 28 0.36 -7.44 9.11
CA GLU A 28 -0.04 -8.83 9.15
C GLU A 28 0.57 -9.55 10.35
N HIS A 29 -0.17 -10.51 10.93
CA HIS A 29 0.29 -11.28 12.10
C HIS A 29 0.81 -10.41 13.24
N CYS A 30 0.01 -9.42 13.66
CA CYS A 30 0.42 -8.39 14.63
C CYS A 30 1.00 -8.97 15.92
N ASP A 31 0.54 -10.14 16.39
CA ASP A 31 1.04 -10.82 17.57
C ASP A 31 2.48 -11.30 17.36
N THR A 32 2.75 -11.92 16.21
CA THR A 32 4.10 -12.37 15.83
C THR A 32 5.05 -11.19 15.64
N GLN A 33 4.58 -10.11 15.03
CA GLN A 33 5.40 -8.90 14.87
C GLN A 33 5.74 -8.28 16.24
N ARG A 34 4.79 -8.27 17.16
CA ARG A 34 5.01 -7.80 18.53
C ARG A 34 6.09 -8.62 19.23
N GLU A 35 6.03 -9.94 19.13
CA GLU A 35 7.00 -10.85 19.74
C GLU A 35 8.40 -10.66 19.14
N ILE A 36 8.53 -10.70 17.81
CA ILE A 36 9.80 -10.57 17.10
C ILE A 36 10.49 -9.24 17.41
N LEU A 37 9.72 -8.15 17.44
CA LEU A 37 10.24 -6.80 17.67
C LEU A 37 10.32 -6.41 19.15
N GLY A 38 9.85 -7.26 20.06
CA GLY A 38 9.83 -6.97 21.50
C GLY A 38 9.00 -5.74 21.85
N LEU A 39 7.87 -5.50 21.13
CA LEU A 39 7.11 -4.26 21.28
C LEU A 39 6.31 -4.22 22.57
N PRO A 40 6.37 -3.12 23.33
CA PRO A 40 5.49 -2.89 24.46
C PRO A 40 4.02 -2.84 24.04
N GLU A 41 3.11 -2.99 25.00
CA GLU A 41 1.67 -3.09 24.76
C GLU A 41 1.09 -1.94 23.92
N TYR A 42 1.56 -0.72 24.15
CA TYR A 42 1.06 0.49 23.48
C TYR A 42 1.80 0.83 22.16
N VAL A 43 2.78 0.03 21.77
CA VAL A 43 3.53 0.26 20.55
C VAL A 43 3.02 -0.66 19.45
N LYS A 44 2.63 -0.07 18.32
CA LYS A 44 2.13 -0.79 17.14
C LYS A 44 3.03 -0.52 15.93
N PRO A 45 3.43 -1.55 15.19
CA PRO A 45 4.17 -1.36 13.94
C PRO A 45 3.18 -0.86 12.87
N VAL A 46 3.39 0.34 12.36
CA VAL A 46 2.49 0.97 11.37
C VAL A 46 3.15 1.20 10.01
N ALA A 47 4.46 1.16 9.95
CA ALA A 47 5.21 1.30 8.71
C ALA A 47 6.54 0.56 8.81
N MET A 48 6.92 -0.11 7.74
CA MET A 48 8.25 -0.65 7.52
C MET A 48 8.77 -0.11 6.19
N ALA A 49 9.95 0.45 6.18
CA ALA A 49 10.65 0.84 4.97
C ALA A 49 11.98 0.09 4.87
N VAL A 50 12.25 -0.49 3.72
CA VAL A 50 13.54 -1.10 3.41
C VAL A 50 14.31 -0.20 2.45
N PHE A 51 15.62 -0.15 2.61
CA PHE A 51 16.51 0.68 1.81
C PHE A 51 17.58 -0.19 1.18
N GLY A 52 18.01 0.17 -0.02
CA GLY A 52 19.06 -0.56 -0.70
C GLY A 52 19.57 0.15 -1.93
N LYS A 53 20.72 -0.28 -2.43
CA LYS A 53 21.25 0.22 -3.70
C LYS A 53 20.39 -0.36 -4.85
N PRO A 54 19.78 0.49 -5.70
CA PRO A 54 18.95 0.01 -6.79
C PRO A 54 19.80 -0.76 -7.81
N THR A 55 19.24 -1.84 -8.36
CA THR A 55 19.85 -2.56 -9.47
C THR A 55 19.73 -1.75 -10.77
N GLN A 56 20.59 -2.06 -11.75
CA GLN A 56 20.53 -1.41 -13.06
C GLN A 56 19.14 -1.60 -13.71
N THR A 57 18.59 -2.81 -13.64
CA THR A 57 17.25 -3.11 -14.13
C THR A 57 16.16 -2.22 -13.50
N GLN A 58 16.29 -1.90 -12.21
CA GLN A 58 15.32 -1.03 -11.52
C GLN A 58 15.49 0.44 -11.93
N ILE A 59 16.72 0.89 -12.19
CA ILE A 59 17.00 2.25 -12.65
C ILE A 59 16.43 2.47 -14.05
N GLU A 60 16.59 1.50 -14.95
CA GLU A 60 16.17 1.56 -16.34
C GLU A 60 14.68 1.22 -16.54
N ARG A 61 14.02 0.72 -15.49
CA ARG A 61 12.62 0.31 -15.57
C ARG A 61 11.72 1.47 -15.99
N LYS A 62 10.92 1.25 -17.03
CA LYS A 62 9.85 2.20 -17.41
C LYS A 62 8.92 2.46 -16.22
N LYS A 63 8.80 3.71 -15.82
CA LYS A 63 7.88 4.09 -14.74
C LYS A 63 6.43 3.81 -15.15
N PRO A 64 5.61 3.26 -14.26
CA PRO A 64 4.19 3.08 -14.52
C PRO A 64 3.51 4.44 -14.70
N PRO A 65 2.45 4.53 -15.53
CA PRO A 65 1.67 5.74 -15.67
C PRO A 65 1.08 6.15 -14.32
N ARG A 66 0.93 7.44 -14.11
CA ARG A 66 0.27 8.02 -12.93
C ARG A 66 -1.11 8.50 -13.31
N PHE A 67 -2.01 8.54 -12.34
CA PHE A 67 -3.29 9.22 -12.47
C PHE A 67 -3.07 10.71 -12.69
N LYS A 68 -3.99 11.36 -13.38
CA LYS A 68 -4.00 12.81 -13.49
C LYS A 68 -4.31 13.42 -12.13
N LEU A 69 -3.82 14.64 -11.91
CA LEU A 69 -4.04 15.33 -10.64
C LEU A 69 -5.53 15.51 -10.33
N GLU A 70 -6.31 15.85 -11.35
CA GLU A 70 -7.76 15.99 -11.27
C GLU A 70 -8.51 14.72 -10.88
N ASP A 71 -7.90 13.54 -11.04
CA ASP A 71 -8.52 12.26 -10.67
C ASP A 71 -8.31 11.92 -9.19
N VAL A 72 -7.30 12.51 -8.55
CA VAL A 72 -6.87 12.16 -7.19
C VAL A 72 -6.89 13.34 -6.21
N VAL A 73 -7.07 14.57 -6.71
CA VAL A 73 -7.18 15.77 -5.87
C VAL A 73 -8.60 16.31 -5.92
N HIS A 74 -9.18 16.48 -4.74
CA HIS A 74 -10.52 17.00 -4.56
C HIS A 74 -10.44 18.39 -3.90
N GLU A 75 -10.91 19.41 -4.61
CA GLU A 75 -10.94 20.78 -4.11
C GLU A 75 -12.19 21.02 -3.27
N ASN A 76 -12.00 21.46 -2.03
CA ASN A 76 -13.02 21.81 -1.04
C ASN A 76 -13.98 20.70 -0.60
N CYS A 77 -14.26 19.69 -1.44
CA CYS A 77 -15.16 18.58 -1.10
C CYS A 77 -14.77 17.30 -1.83
N TYR A 78 -15.00 16.16 -1.18
CA TYR A 78 -14.82 14.85 -1.80
C TYR A 78 -15.88 14.57 -2.86
N ARG A 79 -15.44 14.19 -4.06
CA ARG A 79 -16.32 13.81 -5.18
C ARG A 79 -16.20 12.31 -5.41
N LYS A 80 -17.22 11.57 -4.99
CA LYS A 80 -17.23 10.10 -5.00
C LYS A 80 -16.98 9.49 -6.40
N GLU A 81 -17.50 10.11 -7.44
CA GLU A 81 -17.41 9.60 -8.82
C GLU A 81 -16.13 10.06 -9.56
N GLN A 82 -15.35 10.96 -8.94
CA GLN A 82 -14.15 11.50 -9.59
C GLN A 82 -13.06 10.42 -9.66
N GLY A 83 -12.49 10.24 -10.84
CA GLY A 83 -11.33 9.36 -11.07
C GLY A 83 -11.63 7.87 -11.23
N ALA A 84 -12.79 7.36 -10.76
CA ALA A 84 -13.06 5.92 -10.79
C ALA A 84 -13.09 5.35 -12.22
N GLY A 85 -13.75 6.01 -13.16
CA GLY A 85 -13.80 5.60 -14.56
C GLY A 85 -12.43 5.63 -15.24
N GLU A 86 -11.66 6.67 -14.97
CA GLU A 86 -10.30 6.82 -15.49
C GLU A 86 -9.37 5.74 -14.94
N MET A 87 -9.49 5.41 -13.66
CA MET A 87 -8.72 4.31 -13.04
C MET A 87 -9.01 2.98 -13.74
N ILE A 88 -10.27 2.66 -13.98
CA ILE A 88 -10.68 1.43 -14.69
C ILE A 88 -10.11 1.43 -16.10
N ARG A 89 -10.23 2.54 -16.84
CA ARG A 89 -9.69 2.69 -18.19
C ARG A 89 -8.17 2.46 -18.20
N MET A 90 -7.43 3.11 -17.32
CA MET A 90 -5.97 2.95 -17.22
C MET A 90 -5.56 1.51 -16.89
N LEU A 91 -6.29 0.83 -16.00
CA LEU A 91 -6.03 -0.56 -15.66
C LEU A 91 -6.27 -1.46 -16.87
N LYS A 92 -7.36 -1.26 -17.60
CA LYS A 92 -7.69 -2.02 -18.81
C LYS A 92 -6.63 -1.85 -19.90
N GLU A 93 -6.26 -0.60 -20.20
CA GLU A 93 -5.21 -0.28 -21.17
C GLU A 93 -3.85 -0.89 -20.78
N ARG A 94 -3.49 -0.81 -19.51
CA ARG A 94 -2.25 -1.40 -18.99
C ARG A 94 -2.21 -2.92 -19.15
N GLN A 95 -3.36 -3.59 -19.02
CA GLN A 95 -3.46 -5.04 -19.20
C GLN A 95 -3.59 -5.44 -20.68
N GLY A 96 -3.91 -4.51 -21.58
CA GLY A 96 -4.12 -4.79 -23.00
C GLY A 96 -5.30 -5.72 -23.25
N LEU A 97 -6.34 -5.65 -22.42
CA LEU A 97 -7.48 -6.56 -22.44
C LEU A 97 -8.72 -5.90 -23.07
N ASP A 98 -9.54 -6.69 -23.76
CA ASP A 98 -10.89 -6.31 -24.13
C ASP A 98 -11.84 -6.28 -22.91
N ASP A 99 -13.11 -5.88 -23.10
CA ASP A 99 -14.06 -5.72 -22.01
C ASP A 99 -14.32 -7.03 -21.27
N GLU A 100 -14.58 -8.14 -21.96
CA GLU A 100 -14.87 -9.43 -21.34
C GLU A 100 -13.64 -10.00 -20.61
N ALA A 101 -12.46 -9.91 -21.22
CA ALA A 101 -11.23 -10.37 -20.59
C ALA A 101 -10.87 -9.51 -19.37
N PHE A 102 -11.14 -8.19 -19.43
CA PHE A 102 -10.94 -7.30 -18.30
C PHE A 102 -11.87 -7.62 -17.14
N ASP A 103 -13.16 -7.88 -17.40
CA ASP A 103 -14.11 -8.28 -16.35
C ASP A 103 -13.68 -9.57 -15.65
N ARG A 104 -13.25 -10.58 -16.41
CA ARG A 104 -12.68 -11.81 -15.83
C ARG A 104 -11.43 -11.51 -15.00
N TRP A 105 -10.54 -10.66 -15.51
CA TRP A 105 -9.31 -10.29 -14.82
C TRP A 105 -9.58 -9.54 -13.52
N ILE A 106 -10.49 -8.55 -13.52
CA ILE A 106 -10.81 -7.76 -12.31
C ILE A 106 -11.48 -8.63 -11.24
N MET A 107 -12.33 -9.57 -11.63
CA MET A 107 -12.94 -10.53 -10.71
C MET A 107 -11.88 -11.43 -10.06
N ALA A 108 -10.96 -11.98 -10.85
CA ALA A 108 -9.86 -12.79 -10.36
C ALA A 108 -8.92 -11.99 -9.45
N PHE A 109 -8.62 -10.76 -9.83
CA PHE A 109 -7.80 -9.83 -9.03
C PHE A 109 -8.45 -9.52 -7.69
N THR A 110 -9.75 -9.18 -7.68
CA THR A 110 -10.52 -8.91 -6.47
C THR A 110 -10.56 -10.12 -5.54
N LYS A 111 -10.84 -11.32 -6.08
CA LYS A 111 -10.82 -12.56 -5.30
C LYS A 111 -9.46 -12.79 -4.63
N ARG A 112 -8.39 -12.61 -5.39
CA ARG A 112 -7.01 -12.80 -4.87
C ARG A 112 -6.61 -11.77 -3.82
N LYS A 113 -7.10 -10.52 -3.92
CA LYS A 113 -6.66 -9.42 -3.05
C LYS A 113 -7.55 -9.22 -1.82
N TRP A 114 -8.86 -9.46 -1.93
CA TRP A 114 -9.81 -9.19 -0.86
C TRP A 114 -10.50 -10.43 -0.29
N ASN A 115 -10.47 -11.55 -1.00
CA ASN A 115 -11.11 -12.80 -0.58
C ASN A 115 -10.11 -13.95 -0.36
N CYS A 116 -8.96 -13.65 0.18
CA CYS A 116 -7.91 -14.64 0.49
C CYS A 116 -7.56 -14.60 1.99
N ASP A 117 -6.80 -15.59 2.43
CA ASP A 117 -6.42 -15.73 3.84
C ASP A 117 -5.55 -14.56 4.31
N PHE A 118 -4.66 -14.06 3.44
CA PHE A 118 -3.88 -12.85 3.71
C PHE A 118 -4.77 -11.65 4.06
N SER A 119 -5.82 -11.37 3.27
CA SER A 119 -6.69 -10.21 3.54
C SER A 119 -7.55 -10.39 4.80
N ARG A 120 -7.91 -11.63 5.14
CA ARG A 120 -8.61 -11.93 6.40
C ARG A 120 -7.70 -11.70 7.60
N GLU A 121 -6.47 -12.21 7.53
CA GLU A 121 -5.49 -12.01 8.60
C GLU A 121 -5.10 -10.54 8.77
N MET A 122 -4.87 -9.82 7.68
CA MET A 122 -4.63 -8.37 7.71
C MET A 122 -5.76 -7.61 8.40
N SER A 123 -7.01 -7.97 8.07
CA SER A 123 -8.19 -7.36 8.68
C SER A 123 -8.31 -7.70 10.17
N ARG A 124 -8.01 -8.95 10.55
CA ARG A 124 -7.98 -9.38 11.95
C ARG A 124 -6.93 -8.59 12.74
N SER A 125 -5.70 -8.58 12.24
CA SER A 125 -4.59 -7.89 12.89
C SER A 125 -4.85 -6.39 13.02
N ALA A 126 -5.34 -5.73 11.97
CA ALA A 126 -5.67 -4.32 12.00
C ALA A 126 -6.80 -4.03 13.02
N ALA A 127 -7.86 -4.83 13.03
CA ALA A 127 -8.96 -4.68 13.98
C ALA A 127 -8.48 -4.86 15.43
N GLN A 128 -7.63 -5.85 15.70
CA GLN A 128 -7.03 -6.07 17.01
C GLN A 128 -6.19 -4.86 17.45
N MET A 129 -5.31 -4.37 16.58
CA MET A 129 -4.46 -3.22 16.90
C MET A 129 -5.27 -1.96 17.21
N ILE A 130 -6.33 -1.70 16.44
CA ILE A 130 -7.24 -0.56 16.68
C ILE A 130 -7.98 -0.73 18.00
N LYS A 131 -8.51 -1.92 18.26
CA LYS A 131 -9.22 -2.22 19.52
C LYS A 131 -8.32 -1.99 20.75
N GLU A 132 -7.13 -2.55 20.75
CA GLU A 132 -6.15 -2.37 21.83
C GLU A 132 -5.77 -0.90 22.02
N TRP A 133 -5.63 -0.15 20.93
CA TRP A 133 -5.36 1.29 20.99
C TRP A 133 -6.50 2.07 21.63
N CYS A 134 -7.75 1.78 21.26
CA CYS A 134 -8.92 2.50 21.78
C CYS A 134 -9.24 2.12 23.23
N GLU A 135 -8.99 0.88 23.63
CA GLU A 135 -9.30 0.39 24.98
C GLU A 135 -8.17 0.67 25.99
N GLY A 136 -7.03 1.18 25.55
CA GLY A 136 -5.88 1.45 26.39
C GLY A 136 -5.26 0.19 27.02
N LYS A 137 -5.38 -0.93 26.32
CA LYS A 137 -4.84 -2.24 26.73
C LYS A 137 -3.71 -2.66 25.82
#